data_34b7422f7f938bb8e23883f4541f86ab
#
_entry.id   34b7422f7f938bb8e23883f4541f86ab
#
_cell.length_a   1.000
_cell.length_b   1.000
_cell.length_c   1.000
_cell.angle_alpha   90.00
_cell.angle_beta   90.00
_cell.angle_gamma   90.00
#
_symmetry.space_group_name_H-M   'P 1'
#
loop_
_entity.id
_entity.type
_entity.pdbx_description
1 polymer ?
#
loop_
_entity_poly.entity_id
_entity_poly.type
_entity_poly.pdbx_seq_one_letter_code
_entity_poly.pdbx_strand_id
1 'polypeptide(L)'
;LGDVYKRQDLREWKREDMEPHLEVVITLSKGGYVKRILSSTYRAQHRGGKGVKGQRMTKDGDIVPYIQVADTHDTLLFFTDKGRVFSLRVFEMSADQSRTSRGTPIANIINLGPNEKVTAMITVSSLLEDTYLIMVTKTGKVKRMHLPLLRNMNKAGLNTFKLGKDELVSVSLADENEDVVIVTREGLSIRFPSDQIRPTQRGAGGIRGIRMKTSQDVVVYSDVVNDDGYLLIVGRRGKGKLSAFRHYRSQNRGGSGLLTLKVTSNTGKVAAGAIAVSYTHLRAHETSLHL
;
A
#
# COMPACT_ATOMS: atom_id res chain seq x y z
N LEU A 1 49.03 -43.64 5.03
CA LEU A 1 48.87 -42.18 5.07
C LEU A 1 47.62 -41.83 4.22
N GLY A 2 46.45 -41.85 4.85
CA GLY A 2 45.17 -41.55 4.19
C GLY A 2 44.87 -40.09 4.30
N ASP A 3 44.77 -39.43 3.19
CA ASP A 3 44.31 -38.04 3.09
C ASP A 3 42.88 -37.96 3.53
N VAL A 4 42.67 -37.32 4.69
CA VAL A 4 41.36 -36.87 5.14
C VAL A 4 41.03 -35.63 4.36
N TYR A 5 40.45 -35.80 3.17
CA TYR A 5 39.75 -34.69 2.51
C TYR A 5 38.54 -34.34 3.37
N LYS A 6 38.68 -33.30 4.19
CA LYS A 6 37.53 -32.59 4.78
C LYS A 6 36.59 -32.21 3.63
N ARG A 7 35.44 -32.87 3.53
CA ARG A 7 34.31 -32.36 2.75
C ARG A 7 34.03 -30.96 3.27
N GLN A 8 34.51 -29.96 2.56
CA GLN A 8 33.97 -28.62 2.73
C GLN A 8 32.50 -28.73 2.33
N ASP A 9 31.60 -28.52 3.28
CA ASP A 9 30.19 -28.28 2.97
C ASP A 9 30.17 -27.13 1.98
N LEU A 10 30.01 -27.45 0.70
CA LEU A 10 29.62 -26.47 -0.32
C LEU A 10 28.24 -26.03 0.04
N ARG A 11 28.13 -25.05 0.95
CA ARG A 11 26.89 -24.28 1.12
C ARG A 11 26.54 -23.74 -0.25
N GLU A 12 25.45 -24.22 -0.83
CA GLU A 12 24.89 -23.59 -2.03
C GLU A 12 24.59 -22.13 -1.67
N TRP A 13 25.44 -21.22 -2.12
CA TRP A 13 25.25 -19.79 -1.96
C TRP A 13 23.95 -19.43 -2.65
N LYS A 14 22.96 -19.04 -1.89
CA LYS A 14 21.75 -18.48 -2.46
C LYS A 14 22.09 -17.10 -3.01
N ARG A 15 21.45 -16.71 -4.11
CA ARG A 15 21.61 -15.37 -4.68
C ARG A 15 21.39 -14.27 -3.62
N GLU A 16 20.50 -14.52 -2.69
CA GLU A 16 20.21 -13.66 -1.56
C GLU A 16 21.46 -13.39 -0.69
N ASP A 17 22.29 -14.39 -0.44
CA ASP A 17 23.50 -14.28 0.40
C ASP A 17 24.59 -13.43 -0.26
N MET A 18 24.48 -13.18 -1.57
CA MET A 18 25.44 -12.39 -2.36
C MET A 18 24.99 -10.95 -2.61
N GLU A 19 23.72 -10.63 -2.37
CA GLU A 19 23.18 -9.27 -2.57
C GLU A 19 23.44 -8.42 -1.31
N PRO A 20 24.00 -7.21 -1.46
CA PRO A 20 24.21 -6.31 -0.33
C PRO A 20 22.88 -5.75 0.21
N HIS A 21 22.82 -5.52 1.51
CA HIS A 21 21.75 -4.75 2.14
C HIS A 21 21.85 -3.29 1.75
N LEU A 22 20.94 -2.79 0.96
CA LEU A 22 20.89 -1.41 0.48
C LEU A 22 19.48 -0.86 0.64
N GLU A 23 19.40 0.35 1.18
CA GLU A 23 18.15 1.09 1.21
C GLU A 23 17.80 1.60 -0.19
N VAL A 24 16.62 1.28 -0.66
CA VAL A 24 16.13 1.64 -1.99
C VAL A 24 14.75 2.30 -1.92
N VAL A 25 14.47 3.14 -2.90
CA VAL A 25 13.14 3.72 -3.13
C VAL A 25 12.52 2.99 -4.32
N ILE A 26 11.34 2.44 -4.10
CA ILE A 26 10.55 1.76 -5.11
C ILE A 26 9.35 2.64 -5.44
N THR A 27 9.14 2.90 -6.72
CA THR A 27 8.00 3.68 -7.20
C THR A 27 7.20 2.87 -8.20
N LEU A 28 5.87 2.97 -8.14
CA LEU A 28 4.97 2.39 -9.14
C LEU A 28 4.05 3.49 -9.66
N SER A 29 4.08 3.73 -10.98
CA SER A 29 3.21 4.70 -11.63
C SER A 29 1.81 4.10 -11.88
N LYS A 30 0.81 4.96 -12.03
CA LYS A 30 -0.54 4.57 -12.44
C LYS A 30 -0.55 3.90 -13.83
N GLY A 31 0.41 4.26 -14.68
CA GLY A 31 0.65 3.61 -15.98
C GLY A 31 1.25 2.22 -15.89
N GLY A 32 1.53 1.71 -14.68
CA GLY A 32 2.04 0.36 -14.45
C GLY A 32 3.54 0.23 -14.66
N TYR A 33 4.33 1.29 -14.45
CA TYR A 33 5.79 1.23 -14.49
C TYR A 33 6.35 1.24 -13.08
N VAL A 34 7.11 0.21 -12.75
CA VAL A 34 7.80 0.07 -11.47
C VAL A 34 9.29 0.37 -11.63
N LYS A 35 9.87 1.01 -10.64
CA LYS A 35 11.27 1.39 -10.61
C LYS A 35 11.87 1.19 -9.23
N ARG A 36 13.11 0.71 -9.17
CA ARG A 36 13.93 0.61 -7.96
C ARG A 36 15.19 1.47 -8.13
N ILE A 37 15.45 2.35 -7.18
CA ILE A 37 16.64 3.21 -7.17
C ILE A 37 17.19 3.33 -5.75
N LEU A 38 18.51 3.48 -5.60
CA LEU A 38 19.14 3.71 -4.29
C LEU A 38 18.57 4.97 -3.64
N SER A 39 18.23 4.89 -2.35
CA SER A 39 17.70 6.03 -1.57
C SER A 39 18.69 7.19 -1.53
N SER A 40 20.00 6.91 -1.50
CA SER A 40 21.09 7.90 -1.56
C SER A 40 21.08 8.76 -2.81
N THR A 41 20.37 8.35 -3.87
CA THR A 41 20.18 9.15 -5.09
C THR A 41 19.25 10.34 -4.87
N TYR A 42 18.41 10.30 -3.83
CA TYR A 42 17.54 11.39 -3.42
C TYR A 42 18.27 12.25 -2.38
N ARG A 43 18.53 13.49 -2.73
CA ARG A 43 19.17 14.46 -1.82
C ARG A 43 18.11 15.29 -1.12
N ALA A 44 18.30 15.50 0.18
CA ALA A 44 17.50 16.49 0.91
C ALA A 44 17.60 17.87 0.24
N GLN A 45 16.48 18.54 0.10
CA GLN A 45 16.40 19.87 -0.50
C GLN A 45 15.94 20.89 0.52
N HIS A 46 16.43 22.13 0.38
CA HIS A 46 15.98 23.22 1.23
C HIS A 46 14.56 23.66 0.86
N ARG A 47 13.84 24.19 1.83
CA ARG A 47 12.52 24.79 1.64
C ARG A 47 12.58 25.86 0.54
N GLY A 48 11.64 25.82 -0.43
CA GLY A 48 11.62 26.75 -1.56
C GLY A 48 12.48 26.31 -2.75
N GLY A 49 13.14 25.16 -2.71
CA GLY A 49 13.87 24.59 -3.85
C GLY A 49 12.92 24.18 -5.00
N LYS A 50 13.48 24.05 -6.21
CA LYS A 50 12.71 23.66 -7.42
C LYS A 50 12.21 22.20 -7.42
N GLY A 51 12.55 21.40 -6.41
CA GLY A 51 12.29 19.97 -6.41
C GLY A 51 13.08 19.22 -7.49
N VAL A 52 12.96 17.90 -7.50
CA VAL A 52 13.60 17.04 -8.51
C VAL A 52 12.58 16.06 -9.07
N LYS A 53 12.68 15.77 -10.38
CA LYS A 53 11.83 14.74 -11.01
C LYS A 53 12.25 13.37 -10.51
N GLY A 54 11.29 12.64 -9.92
CA GLY A 54 11.52 11.29 -9.39
C GLY A 54 11.35 10.19 -10.44
N GLN A 55 10.54 10.40 -11.48
CA GLN A 55 10.30 9.43 -12.55
C GLN A 55 9.87 10.15 -13.84
N ARG A 56 10.25 9.59 -15.00
CA ARG A 56 9.77 10.07 -16.29
C ARG A 56 8.38 9.49 -16.55
N MET A 57 7.40 10.34 -16.68
CA MET A 57 6.03 9.93 -17.02
C MET A 57 5.92 9.55 -18.50
N THR A 58 5.08 8.57 -18.80
CA THR A 58 4.92 8.03 -20.16
C THR A 58 3.88 8.74 -20.97
N LYS A 59 2.90 9.35 -20.30
CA LYS A 59 1.80 10.12 -20.91
C LYS A 59 1.50 11.33 -20.04
N ASP A 60 0.92 12.34 -20.62
CA ASP A 60 0.34 13.45 -19.86
C ASP A 60 -0.72 12.90 -18.91
N GLY A 61 -0.60 13.23 -17.63
CA GLY A 61 -1.52 12.77 -16.58
C GLY A 61 -1.17 11.44 -15.93
N ASP A 62 -0.03 10.79 -16.26
CA ASP A 62 0.48 9.70 -15.42
C ASP A 62 0.97 10.27 -14.08
N ILE A 63 0.75 9.52 -13.01
CA ILE A 63 1.15 9.88 -11.64
C ILE A 63 1.82 8.69 -10.98
N VAL A 64 2.58 8.93 -9.93
CA VAL A 64 3.21 7.90 -9.08
C VAL A 64 2.42 7.81 -7.76
N PRO A 65 1.39 6.95 -7.69
CA PRO A 65 0.59 6.81 -6.48
C PRO A 65 1.31 6.03 -5.38
N TYR A 66 2.30 5.19 -5.72
CA TYR A 66 2.96 4.33 -4.75
C TYR A 66 4.45 4.62 -4.71
N ILE A 67 4.93 4.95 -3.52
CA ILE A 67 6.34 5.13 -3.20
C ILE A 67 6.59 4.35 -1.91
N GLN A 68 7.59 3.45 -1.93
CA GLN A 68 8.01 2.67 -0.77
C GLN A 68 9.53 2.80 -0.60
N VAL A 69 9.97 2.89 0.64
CA VAL A 69 11.38 2.70 1.01
C VAL A 69 11.51 1.27 1.52
N ALA A 70 12.51 0.56 1.08
CA ALA A 70 12.71 -0.85 1.39
C ALA A 70 14.20 -1.18 1.45
N ASP A 71 14.54 -2.26 2.16
CA ASP A 71 15.82 -2.94 2.00
C ASP A 71 15.79 -3.86 0.77
N THR A 72 16.93 -4.09 0.15
CA THR A 72 17.06 -5.03 -0.97
C THR A 72 16.57 -6.43 -0.63
N HIS A 73 16.66 -6.85 0.63
CA HIS A 73 16.22 -8.16 1.11
C HIS A 73 14.74 -8.22 1.53
N ASP A 74 14.04 -7.10 1.51
CA ASP A 74 12.61 -7.08 1.78
C ASP A 74 11.82 -7.82 0.69
N THR A 75 10.62 -8.24 1.06
CA THR A 75 9.63 -8.78 0.14
C THR A 75 8.61 -7.70 -0.22
N LEU A 76 8.47 -7.45 -1.52
CA LEU A 76 7.49 -6.53 -2.08
C LEU A 76 6.23 -7.30 -2.45
N LEU A 77 5.09 -6.86 -1.94
CA LEU A 77 3.77 -7.41 -2.21
C LEU A 77 2.98 -6.45 -3.09
N PHE A 78 2.50 -6.96 -4.22
CA PHE A 78 1.62 -6.23 -5.14
C PHE A 78 0.21 -6.80 -5.05
N PHE A 79 -0.73 -6.02 -4.55
CA PHE A 79 -2.14 -6.38 -4.51
C PHE A 79 -2.88 -5.78 -5.69
N THR A 80 -3.82 -6.54 -6.24
CA THR A 80 -4.58 -6.13 -7.43
C THR A 80 -6.05 -5.84 -7.11
N ASP A 81 -6.70 -5.10 -7.99
CA ASP A 81 -8.14 -4.81 -7.94
C ASP A 81 -9.02 -6.08 -7.96
N LYS A 82 -8.46 -7.23 -8.40
CA LYS A 82 -9.12 -8.54 -8.40
C LYS A 82 -8.91 -9.34 -7.11
N GLY A 83 -8.22 -8.76 -6.10
CA GLY A 83 -7.95 -9.42 -4.82
C GLY A 83 -6.87 -10.50 -4.91
N ARG A 84 -6.01 -10.43 -5.90
CA ARG A 84 -4.80 -11.26 -6.00
C ARG A 84 -3.61 -10.51 -5.39
N VAL A 85 -2.63 -11.27 -4.91
CA VAL A 85 -1.35 -10.76 -4.47
C VAL A 85 -0.23 -11.48 -5.19
N PHE A 86 0.83 -10.75 -5.51
CA PHE A 86 2.09 -11.25 -6.03
C PHE A 86 3.22 -10.80 -5.11
N SER A 87 4.24 -11.64 -4.95
CA SER A 87 5.44 -11.29 -4.19
C SER A 87 6.67 -11.28 -5.09
N LEU A 88 7.59 -10.40 -4.76
CA LEU A 88 8.89 -10.28 -5.39
C LEU A 88 9.90 -9.88 -4.33
N ARG A 89 11.09 -10.50 -4.32
CA ARG A 89 12.20 -9.99 -3.50
C ARG A 89 12.72 -8.71 -4.14
N VAL A 90 12.97 -7.70 -3.34
CA VAL A 90 13.37 -6.38 -3.85
C VAL A 90 14.65 -6.46 -4.67
N PHE A 91 15.63 -7.31 -4.29
CA PHE A 91 16.86 -7.50 -5.05
C PHE A 91 16.65 -8.13 -6.45
N GLU A 92 15.54 -8.84 -6.67
CA GLU A 92 15.22 -9.42 -8.00
C GLU A 92 14.81 -8.35 -9.02
N MET A 93 14.40 -7.18 -8.56
CA MET A 93 14.13 -6.04 -9.45
C MET A 93 15.45 -5.48 -9.98
N SER A 94 15.51 -5.20 -11.26
CA SER A 94 16.66 -4.48 -11.84
C SER A 94 16.78 -3.09 -11.22
N ALA A 95 17.98 -2.71 -10.80
CA ALA A 95 18.24 -1.37 -10.30
C ALA A 95 18.29 -0.38 -11.46
N ASP A 96 17.55 0.71 -11.34
CA ASP A 96 17.62 1.82 -12.29
C ASP A 96 18.79 2.74 -11.94
N GLN A 97 19.57 3.11 -12.95
CA GLN A 97 20.75 4.00 -12.78
C GLN A 97 20.35 5.48 -12.66
N SER A 98 19.17 5.85 -13.09
CA SER A 98 18.73 7.25 -13.14
C SER A 98 17.37 7.46 -12.46
N ARG A 99 17.27 8.54 -11.68
CA ARG A 99 15.98 9.01 -11.14
C ARG A 99 14.94 9.29 -12.21
N THR A 100 15.38 9.72 -13.39
CA THR A 100 14.50 10.09 -14.49
C THR A 100 14.17 8.93 -15.41
N SER A 101 14.65 7.70 -15.13
CA SER A 101 14.25 6.52 -15.90
C SER A 101 12.74 6.28 -15.80
N ARG A 102 12.21 5.63 -16.81
CA ARG A 102 10.80 5.25 -16.87
C ARG A 102 10.47 4.09 -15.93
N GLY A 103 11.44 3.20 -15.70
CA GLY A 103 11.25 1.92 -15.01
C GLY A 103 10.77 0.81 -15.95
N THR A 104 10.49 -0.34 -15.37
CA THR A 104 10.05 -1.57 -16.05
C THR A 104 8.53 -1.72 -16.00
N PRO A 105 7.84 -2.13 -17.08
CA PRO A 105 6.43 -2.46 -17.01
C PRO A 105 6.18 -3.57 -15.97
N ILE A 106 5.25 -3.36 -15.07
CA ILE A 106 4.92 -4.32 -14.00
C ILE A 106 4.48 -5.68 -14.56
N ALA A 107 3.83 -5.68 -15.72
CA ALA A 107 3.41 -6.90 -16.42
C ALA A 107 4.59 -7.78 -16.88
N ASN A 108 5.81 -7.24 -16.96
CA ASN A 108 7.02 -8.03 -17.24
C ASN A 108 7.58 -8.70 -15.96
N ILE A 109 7.11 -8.30 -14.80
CA ILE A 109 7.60 -8.77 -13.50
C ILE A 109 6.62 -9.75 -12.87
N ILE A 110 5.32 -9.46 -12.93
CA ILE A 110 4.25 -10.28 -12.35
C ILE A 110 3.20 -10.63 -13.39
N ASN A 111 2.57 -11.80 -13.25
CA ASN A 111 1.54 -12.32 -14.17
C ASN A 111 0.17 -11.67 -13.92
N LEU A 112 0.01 -10.41 -14.33
CA LEU A 112 -1.29 -9.75 -14.30
C LEU A 112 -2.25 -10.36 -15.32
N GLY A 113 -3.50 -10.53 -14.92
CA GLY A 113 -4.57 -10.92 -15.82
C GLY A 113 -5.02 -9.75 -16.73
N PRO A 114 -5.87 -10.05 -17.74
CA PRO A 114 -6.45 -9.01 -18.59
C PRO A 114 -7.21 -7.96 -17.75
N ASN A 115 -6.92 -6.67 -17.98
CA ASN A 115 -7.50 -5.53 -17.26
C ASN A 115 -7.34 -5.56 -15.74
N GLU A 116 -6.38 -6.31 -15.23
CA GLU A 116 -6.02 -6.34 -13.81
C GLU A 116 -5.01 -5.24 -13.50
N LYS A 117 -5.21 -4.53 -12.40
CA LYS A 117 -4.39 -3.39 -12.00
C LYS A 117 -3.89 -3.55 -10.56
N VAL A 118 -2.67 -3.13 -10.31
CA VAL A 118 -2.16 -3.03 -8.94
C VAL A 118 -2.85 -1.87 -8.23
N THR A 119 -3.38 -2.13 -7.04
CA THR A 119 -4.12 -1.17 -6.20
C THR A 119 -3.46 -0.91 -4.86
N ALA A 120 -2.49 -1.75 -4.46
CA ALA A 120 -1.66 -1.51 -3.28
C ALA A 120 -0.29 -2.16 -3.47
N MET A 121 0.72 -1.54 -2.88
CA MET A 121 2.10 -2.01 -2.84
C MET A 121 2.61 -1.89 -1.42
N ILE A 122 3.08 -2.99 -0.84
CA ILE A 122 3.52 -3.07 0.55
C ILE A 122 4.87 -3.79 0.59
N THR A 123 5.79 -3.31 1.41
CA THR A 123 7.06 -3.99 1.72
C THR A 123 6.99 -4.61 3.11
N VAL A 124 7.53 -5.81 3.23
CA VAL A 124 7.67 -6.52 4.52
C VAL A 124 9.06 -7.14 4.60
N SER A 125 9.68 -7.10 5.78
CA SER A 125 10.99 -7.73 6.00
C SER A 125 10.87 -9.25 5.99
N SER A 126 9.75 -9.77 6.51
CA SER A 126 9.46 -11.19 6.50
C SER A 126 7.96 -11.46 6.33
N LEU A 127 7.63 -12.49 5.55
CA LEU A 127 6.25 -13.01 5.48
C LEU A 127 5.84 -13.80 6.74
N LEU A 128 6.74 -13.99 7.69
CA LEU A 128 6.49 -14.69 8.95
C LEU A 128 6.19 -13.74 10.13
N GLU A 129 6.19 -12.43 9.88
CA GLU A 129 5.83 -11.44 10.89
C GLU A 129 4.40 -11.68 11.42
N ASP A 130 4.23 -11.57 12.74
CA ASP A 130 2.93 -11.72 13.41
C ASP A 130 2.13 -10.42 13.27
N THR A 131 1.74 -10.12 12.06
CA THR A 131 0.97 -8.95 11.68
C THR A 131 -0.18 -9.32 10.76
N TYR A 132 -1.10 -8.40 10.58
CA TYR A 132 -2.29 -8.61 9.77
C TYR A 132 -2.33 -7.68 8.57
N LEU A 133 -2.99 -8.15 7.53
CA LEU A 133 -3.39 -7.36 6.38
C LEU A 133 -4.85 -6.95 6.56
N ILE A 134 -5.12 -5.66 6.54
CA ILE A 134 -6.46 -5.09 6.43
C ILE A 134 -6.70 -4.75 4.97
N MET A 135 -7.70 -5.36 4.40
CA MET A 135 -8.09 -5.19 2.99
C MET A 135 -9.45 -4.53 2.91
N VAL A 136 -9.59 -3.49 2.09
CA VAL A 136 -10.84 -2.74 1.95
C VAL A 136 -11.25 -2.67 0.49
N THR A 137 -12.53 -2.94 0.23
CA THR A 137 -13.10 -2.93 -1.12
C THR A 137 -13.79 -1.62 -1.45
N LYS A 138 -14.02 -1.40 -2.71
CA LYS A 138 -14.72 -0.24 -3.26
C LYS A 138 -16.13 -0.05 -2.70
N THR A 139 -16.84 -1.15 -2.40
CA THR A 139 -18.17 -1.11 -1.78
C THR A 139 -18.13 -1.03 -0.26
N GLY A 140 -16.93 -0.91 0.37
CA GLY A 140 -16.77 -0.74 1.82
C GLY A 140 -16.82 -2.03 2.62
N LYS A 141 -16.56 -3.18 1.99
CA LYS A 141 -16.29 -4.41 2.72
C LYS A 141 -14.86 -4.41 3.23
N VAL A 142 -14.63 -5.01 4.38
CA VAL A 142 -13.32 -5.15 5.01
C VAL A 142 -13.02 -6.61 5.30
N LYS A 143 -11.74 -6.94 5.27
CA LYS A 143 -11.23 -8.26 5.63
C LYS A 143 -9.92 -8.10 6.38
N ARG A 144 -9.75 -8.89 7.44
CA ARG A 144 -8.48 -9.05 8.16
C ARG A 144 -7.91 -10.44 7.86
N MET A 145 -6.64 -10.51 7.53
CA MET A 145 -5.96 -11.76 7.21
C MET A 145 -4.55 -11.73 7.79
N HIS A 146 -4.12 -12.85 8.38
CA HIS A 146 -2.78 -12.99 8.94
C HIS A 146 -1.73 -13.04 7.83
N LEU A 147 -0.67 -12.24 7.91
CA LEU A 147 0.37 -12.13 6.89
C LEU A 147 1.05 -13.48 6.54
N PRO A 148 1.39 -14.36 7.51
CA PRO A 148 1.98 -15.67 7.24
C PRO A 148 1.17 -16.59 6.33
N LEU A 149 -0.12 -16.33 6.10
CA LEU A 149 -0.90 -17.06 5.10
C LEU A 149 -0.39 -16.84 3.67
N LEU A 150 0.47 -15.85 3.44
CA LEU A 150 1.08 -15.56 2.14
C LEU A 150 2.42 -16.29 1.91
N ARG A 151 2.99 -16.98 2.89
CA ARG A 151 4.34 -17.60 2.81
C ARG A 151 4.55 -18.53 1.61
N ASN A 152 3.50 -19.24 1.17
CA ASN A 152 3.57 -20.20 0.07
C ASN A 152 3.01 -19.62 -1.23
N MET A 153 3.51 -18.47 -1.63
CA MET A 153 3.09 -17.80 -2.86
C MET A 153 3.89 -18.32 -4.05
N ASN A 154 3.22 -18.57 -5.16
CA ASN A 154 3.86 -18.93 -6.43
C ASN A 154 3.84 -17.75 -7.41
N LYS A 155 4.54 -17.89 -8.55
CA LYS A 155 4.59 -16.85 -9.59
C LYS A 155 3.24 -16.51 -10.23
N ALA A 156 2.24 -17.40 -10.11
CA ALA A 156 0.90 -17.14 -10.61
C ALA A 156 0.09 -16.18 -9.71
N GLY A 157 0.66 -15.83 -8.55
CA GLY A 157 -0.01 -15.03 -7.53
C GLY A 157 -1.01 -15.86 -6.72
N LEU A 158 -1.61 -15.22 -5.73
CA LEU A 158 -2.49 -15.85 -4.76
C LEU A 158 -3.77 -15.05 -4.59
N ASN A 159 -4.92 -15.71 -4.60
CA ASN A 159 -6.18 -15.05 -4.26
C ASN A 159 -6.26 -14.82 -2.74
N THR A 160 -6.43 -13.57 -2.34
CA THR A 160 -6.50 -13.17 -0.93
C THR A 160 -7.90 -12.73 -0.51
N PHE A 161 -8.78 -12.42 -1.47
CA PHE A 161 -10.10 -11.90 -1.18
C PHE A 161 -11.13 -12.38 -2.22
N LYS A 162 -12.22 -13.01 -1.78
CA LYS A 162 -13.34 -13.37 -2.66
C LYS A 162 -14.22 -12.12 -2.88
N LEU A 163 -13.95 -11.38 -3.93
CA LEU A 163 -14.56 -10.08 -4.22
C LEU A 163 -15.93 -10.17 -4.92
N GLY A 164 -16.14 -11.19 -5.76
CA GLY A 164 -17.30 -11.24 -6.66
C GLY A 164 -17.21 -10.14 -7.73
N LYS A 165 -18.19 -9.21 -7.73
CA LYS A 165 -18.21 -8.04 -8.63
C LYS A 165 -17.56 -6.77 -8.03
N ASP A 166 -17.00 -6.87 -6.82
CA ASP A 166 -16.36 -5.77 -6.13
C ASP A 166 -14.88 -5.63 -6.55
N GLU A 167 -14.24 -4.56 -6.16
CA GLU A 167 -12.83 -4.27 -6.44
C GLU A 167 -12.10 -4.00 -5.13
N LEU A 168 -10.88 -4.53 -4.99
CA LEU A 168 -9.99 -4.17 -3.89
C LEU A 168 -9.45 -2.76 -4.13
N VAL A 169 -9.50 -1.90 -3.11
CA VAL A 169 -9.06 -0.50 -3.21
C VAL A 169 -7.83 -0.25 -2.35
N SER A 170 -7.78 -0.82 -1.17
CA SER A 170 -6.72 -0.56 -0.20
C SER A 170 -6.30 -1.83 0.52
N VAL A 171 -5.01 -1.92 0.82
CA VAL A 171 -4.42 -2.92 1.71
C VAL A 171 -3.40 -2.23 2.60
N SER A 172 -3.49 -2.45 3.90
CA SER A 172 -2.55 -1.90 4.89
C SER A 172 -2.13 -3.01 5.86
N LEU A 173 -0.92 -2.90 6.40
CA LEU A 173 -0.50 -3.72 7.54
C LEU A 173 -1.16 -3.18 8.81
N ALA A 174 -1.49 -4.05 9.73
CA ALA A 174 -2.07 -3.68 11.02
C ALA A 174 -1.55 -4.59 12.13
N ASP A 175 -1.19 -3.97 13.22
CA ASP A 175 -0.97 -4.65 14.49
C ASP A 175 -2.29 -4.85 15.25
N GLU A 176 -2.24 -5.54 16.40
CA GLU A 176 -3.48 -5.96 17.08
C GLU A 176 -4.35 -4.79 17.60
N ASN A 177 -3.75 -3.66 17.97
CA ASN A 177 -4.42 -2.57 18.70
C ASN A 177 -4.60 -1.29 17.85
N GLU A 178 -4.62 -1.41 16.56
CA GLU A 178 -4.75 -0.27 15.66
C GLU A 178 -6.18 -0.14 15.14
N ASP A 179 -6.57 1.09 14.83
CA ASP A 179 -7.87 1.39 14.25
C ASP A 179 -7.80 1.41 12.72
N VAL A 180 -8.91 1.07 12.09
CA VAL A 180 -9.11 1.20 10.65
C VAL A 180 -9.91 2.46 10.37
N VAL A 181 -9.42 3.31 9.46
CA VAL A 181 -10.19 4.43 8.91
C VAL A 181 -10.61 4.13 7.48
N ILE A 182 -11.85 4.44 7.13
CA ILE A 182 -12.39 4.33 5.78
C ILE A 182 -13.03 5.65 5.41
N VAL A 183 -12.73 6.16 4.22
CA VAL A 183 -13.28 7.41 3.69
C VAL A 183 -13.99 7.15 2.38
N THR A 184 -15.21 7.71 2.23
CA THR A 184 -16.01 7.56 1.03
C THR A 184 -15.96 8.80 0.13
N ARG A 185 -16.30 8.61 -1.13
CA ARG A 185 -16.36 9.68 -2.13
C ARG A 185 -17.37 10.78 -1.80
N GLU A 186 -18.44 10.42 -1.09
CA GLU A 186 -19.48 11.37 -0.64
C GLU A 186 -19.12 12.06 0.69
N GLY A 187 -17.88 11.89 1.16
CA GLY A 187 -17.33 12.65 2.29
C GLY A 187 -17.63 12.06 3.67
N LEU A 188 -18.10 10.83 3.76
CA LEU A 188 -18.24 10.11 5.02
C LEU A 188 -16.90 9.45 5.40
N SER A 189 -16.65 9.35 6.69
CA SER A 189 -15.59 8.48 7.22
C SER A 189 -16.05 7.74 8.44
N ILE A 190 -15.50 6.53 8.63
CA ILE A 190 -15.66 5.73 9.83
C ILE A 190 -14.30 5.33 10.35
N ARG A 191 -14.15 5.31 11.67
CA ARG A 191 -12.99 4.79 12.38
C ARG A 191 -13.48 3.73 13.37
N PHE A 192 -12.84 2.57 13.40
CA PHE A 192 -13.18 1.47 14.30
C PHE A 192 -11.95 0.58 14.55
N PRO A 193 -11.89 -0.11 15.71
CA PRO A 193 -10.80 -1.02 16.03
C PRO A 193 -10.67 -2.17 15.02
N SER A 194 -9.45 -2.52 14.66
CA SER A 194 -9.15 -3.61 13.71
C SER A 194 -9.56 -4.99 14.24
N ASP A 195 -9.62 -5.17 15.56
CA ASP A 195 -10.06 -6.39 16.24
C ASP A 195 -11.54 -6.73 15.99
N GLN A 196 -12.38 -5.74 15.66
CA GLN A 196 -13.75 -5.98 15.22
C GLN A 196 -13.85 -6.74 13.89
N ILE A 197 -12.73 -6.91 13.18
CA ILE A 197 -12.63 -7.71 11.96
C ILE A 197 -11.99 -9.05 12.34
N ARG A 198 -12.81 -10.10 12.52
CA ARG A 198 -12.28 -11.43 12.78
C ARG A 198 -11.33 -11.86 11.67
N PRO A 199 -10.11 -12.32 11.96
CA PRO A 199 -9.18 -12.85 10.97
C PRO A 199 -9.79 -14.03 10.19
N THR A 200 -9.56 -14.05 8.88
CA THR A 200 -10.12 -15.08 8.00
C THR A 200 -9.08 -15.61 7.02
N GLN A 201 -9.34 -16.81 6.49
CA GLN A 201 -8.49 -17.46 5.49
C GLN A 201 -8.54 -16.76 4.12
N ARG A 202 -7.56 -17.05 3.25
CA ARG A 202 -7.38 -16.43 1.92
C ARG A 202 -8.65 -16.36 1.08
N GLY A 203 -9.35 -17.48 0.90
CA GLY A 203 -10.53 -17.57 0.05
C GLY A 203 -11.82 -16.96 0.63
N ALA A 204 -11.78 -16.38 1.83
CA ALA A 204 -12.96 -15.81 2.46
C ALA A 204 -13.34 -14.46 1.82
N GLY A 205 -14.63 -14.13 1.88
CA GLY A 205 -15.15 -12.81 1.57
C GLY A 205 -14.96 -11.84 2.74
N GLY A 206 -15.25 -10.56 2.50
CA GLY A 206 -15.23 -9.51 3.51
C GLY A 206 -16.58 -9.33 4.19
N ILE A 207 -16.55 -8.57 5.26
CA ILE A 207 -17.72 -8.13 6.04
C ILE A 207 -17.88 -6.61 5.87
N ARG A 208 -19.04 -6.07 6.19
CA ARG A 208 -19.30 -4.63 6.04
C ARG A 208 -18.40 -3.80 6.97
N GLY A 209 -17.58 -2.91 6.41
CA GLY A 209 -16.77 -1.93 7.12
C GLY A 209 -17.50 -0.63 7.38
N ILE A 210 -18.16 -0.09 6.33
CA ILE A 210 -18.94 1.14 6.38
C ILE A 210 -20.28 0.95 5.66
N ARG A 211 -21.32 1.69 6.09
CA ARG A 211 -22.58 1.80 5.37
C ARG A 211 -22.49 2.98 4.41
N MET A 212 -22.58 2.70 3.12
CA MET A 212 -22.58 3.73 2.07
C MET A 212 -23.80 4.64 2.16
N LYS A 213 -23.62 5.92 1.85
CA LYS A 213 -24.70 6.90 1.81
C LYS A 213 -25.69 6.64 0.68
N THR A 214 -25.18 6.25 -0.47
CA THR A 214 -25.93 5.89 -1.67
C THR A 214 -25.33 4.65 -2.32
N SER A 215 -26.05 4.00 -3.23
CA SER A 215 -25.54 2.86 -4.01
C SER A 215 -24.38 3.24 -4.95
N GLN A 216 -24.23 4.52 -5.27
CA GLN A 216 -23.17 5.04 -6.12
C GLN A 216 -21.93 5.51 -5.33
N ASP A 217 -22.02 5.56 -4.00
CA ASP A 217 -20.88 5.94 -3.15
C ASP A 217 -19.84 4.82 -3.16
N VAL A 218 -18.60 5.20 -3.03
CA VAL A 218 -17.47 4.25 -3.05
C VAL A 218 -16.41 4.68 -2.05
N VAL A 219 -15.64 3.71 -1.55
CA VAL A 219 -14.43 3.99 -0.80
C VAL A 219 -13.40 4.63 -1.74
N VAL A 220 -12.75 5.69 -1.28
CA VAL A 220 -11.67 6.38 -1.99
C VAL A 220 -10.36 6.32 -1.23
N TYR A 221 -10.41 6.08 0.08
CA TYR A 221 -9.24 5.96 0.91
C TYR A 221 -9.55 5.06 2.12
N SER A 222 -8.59 4.27 2.51
CA SER A 222 -8.60 3.54 3.78
C SER A 222 -7.16 3.26 4.23
N ASP A 223 -6.95 3.30 5.52
CA ASP A 223 -5.67 2.94 6.12
C ASP A 223 -5.85 2.51 7.57
N VAL A 224 -4.74 2.07 8.18
CA VAL A 224 -4.64 1.75 9.60
C VAL A 224 -4.06 2.96 10.33
N VAL A 225 -4.61 3.31 11.47
CA VAL A 225 -4.30 4.55 12.18
C VAL A 225 -4.18 4.32 13.68
N ASN A 226 -3.40 5.18 14.30
CA ASN A 226 -3.35 5.40 15.74
C ASN A 226 -3.83 6.81 16.10
N ASP A 227 -3.85 7.17 17.39
CA ASP A 227 -4.41 8.43 17.87
C ASP A 227 -3.56 9.67 17.53
N ASP A 228 -2.27 9.51 17.24
CA ASP A 228 -1.31 10.61 17.16
C ASP A 228 -1.21 11.29 15.78
N GLY A 229 -2.04 10.87 14.83
CA GLY A 229 -1.99 11.35 13.46
C GLY A 229 -3.11 12.33 13.09
N TYR A 230 -3.05 12.73 11.83
CA TYR A 230 -4.06 13.59 11.19
C TYR A 230 -4.55 12.92 9.92
N LEU A 231 -5.84 13.07 9.64
CA LEU A 231 -6.43 12.67 8.37
C LEU A 231 -6.51 13.90 7.45
N LEU A 232 -5.77 13.87 6.35
CA LEU A 232 -5.90 14.80 5.25
C LEU A 232 -6.94 14.26 4.27
N ILE A 233 -7.93 15.05 3.91
CA ILE A 233 -8.90 14.73 2.85
C ILE A 233 -8.90 15.84 1.84
N VAL A 234 -8.85 15.49 0.56
CA VAL A 234 -8.84 16.44 -0.56
C VAL A 234 -10.01 16.15 -1.48
N GLY A 235 -10.77 17.19 -1.78
CA GLY A 235 -11.86 17.16 -2.76
C GLY A 235 -11.34 17.39 -4.18
N ARG A 236 -12.10 16.96 -5.18
CA ARG A 236 -11.74 17.06 -6.62
C ARG A 236 -11.44 18.48 -7.11
N ARG A 237 -11.85 19.50 -6.36
CA ARG A 237 -11.56 20.92 -6.67
C ARG A 237 -10.33 21.46 -5.93
N GLY A 238 -9.47 20.59 -5.39
CA GLY A 238 -8.23 20.96 -4.74
C GLY A 238 -8.37 21.53 -3.34
N LYS A 239 -9.59 21.63 -2.79
CA LYS A 239 -9.81 22.03 -1.39
C LYS A 239 -9.66 20.83 -0.49
N GLY A 240 -8.81 20.95 0.53
CA GLY A 240 -8.54 19.91 1.51
C GLY A 240 -8.84 20.33 2.93
N LYS A 241 -8.96 19.33 3.80
CA LYS A 241 -9.13 19.51 5.25
C LYS A 241 -8.19 18.55 5.95
N LEU A 242 -7.41 19.06 6.89
CA LEU A 242 -6.58 18.30 7.81
C LEU A 242 -7.26 18.27 9.18
N SER A 243 -7.48 17.09 9.74
CA SER A 243 -8.17 16.92 11.04
C SER A 243 -7.46 15.87 11.86
N ALA A 244 -7.16 16.16 13.13
CA ALA A 244 -6.54 15.18 14.03
C ALA A 244 -7.47 13.98 14.28
N PHE A 245 -6.90 12.76 14.38
CA PHE A 245 -7.67 11.54 14.62
C PHE A 245 -8.46 11.56 15.93
N ARG A 246 -8.03 12.30 16.94
CA ARG A 246 -8.79 12.51 18.17
C ARG A 246 -10.20 13.12 17.97
N HIS A 247 -10.46 13.75 16.82
CA HIS A 247 -11.79 14.24 16.45
C HIS A 247 -12.66 13.18 15.76
N TYR A 248 -12.09 12.03 15.43
CA TYR A 248 -12.80 10.90 14.87
C TYR A 248 -13.01 9.86 15.96
N ARG A 249 -14.16 9.95 16.66
CA ARG A 249 -14.48 8.94 17.67
C ARG A 249 -14.48 7.54 17.07
N SER A 250 -13.94 6.59 17.78
CA SER A 250 -14.07 5.17 17.43
C SER A 250 -15.53 4.75 17.46
N GLN A 251 -15.97 3.98 16.47
CA GLN A 251 -17.33 3.54 16.25
C GLN A 251 -17.39 2.02 16.11
N ASN A 252 -18.59 1.48 16.09
CA ASN A 252 -18.76 0.08 15.69
C ASN A 252 -18.65 -0.03 14.15
N ARG A 253 -17.94 -1.05 13.69
CA ARG A 253 -17.81 -1.40 12.29
C ARG A 253 -19.19 -1.52 11.61
N GLY A 254 -19.27 -1.09 10.36
CA GLY A 254 -20.49 -1.20 9.55
C GLY A 254 -21.52 -0.11 9.80
N GLY A 255 -21.19 0.90 10.62
CA GLY A 255 -21.98 2.12 10.82
C GLY A 255 -21.94 3.05 9.61
N SER A 256 -22.72 4.15 9.72
CA SER A 256 -22.79 5.17 8.65
C SER A 256 -21.61 6.16 8.65
N GLY A 257 -20.75 6.09 9.67
CA GLY A 257 -19.63 7.01 9.82
C GLY A 257 -20.04 8.45 10.20
N LEU A 258 -19.10 9.36 10.04
CA LEU A 258 -19.22 10.78 10.31
C LEU A 258 -18.99 11.57 9.01
N LEU A 259 -19.61 12.74 8.90
CA LEU A 259 -19.33 13.66 7.79
C LEU A 259 -17.96 14.31 8.02
N THR A 260 -16.99 13.95 7.21
CA THR A 260 -15.62 14.48 7.30
C THR A 260 -15.40 15.65 6.36
N LEU A 261 -15.88 15.55 5.13
CA LEU A 261 -15.83 16.63 4.14
C LEU A 261 -17.24 16.86 3.57
N LYS A 262 -17.77 18.08 3.71
CA LYS A 262 -19.04 18.46 3.08
C LYS A 262 -18.80 18.59 1.56
N VAL A 263 -19.44 17.73 0.78
CA VAL A 263 -19.40 17.79 -0.67
C VAL A 263 -20.30 18.95 -1.15
N THR A 264 -19.70 19.93 -1.80
CA THR A 264 -20.35 21.13 -2.34
C THR A 264 -19.83 21.41 -3.75
N SER A 265 -20.43 22.37 -4.43
CA SER A 265 -19.89 22.88 -5.71
C SER A 265 -18.44 23.36 -5.59
N ASN A 266 -18.02 23.85 -4.40
CA ASN A 266 -16.68 24.39 -4.16
C ASN A 266 -15.65 23.35 -3.74
N THR A 267 -16.01 22.25 -3.09
CA THR A 267 -15.10 21.20 -2.67
C THR A 267 -15.03 20.05 -3.68
N GLY A 268 -16.15 19.80 -4.36
CA GLY A 268 -16.33 18.58 -5.15
C GLY A 268 -16.40 17.33 -4.25
N LYS A 269 -16.56 16.17 -4.86
CA LYS A 269 -16.50 14.87 -4.19
C LYS A 269 -15.08 14.60 -3.70
N VAL A 270 -14.93 13.80 -2.66
CA VAL A 270 -13.59 13.40 -2.17
C VAL A 270 -12.82 12.70 -3.30
N ALA A 271 -11.59 13.15 -3.51
CA ALA A 271 -10.67 12.62 -4.52
C ALA A 271 -9.61 11.72 -3.88
N ALA A 272 -9.10 12.11 -2.72
CA ALA A 272 -8.01 11.40 -2.04
C ALA A 272 -8.06 11.63 -0.53
N GLY A 273 -7.41 10.73 0.19
CA GLY A 273 -7.07 10.85 1.60
C GLY A 273 -5.62 10.49 1.84
N ALA A 274 -5.06 10.95 2.95
CA ALA A 274 -3.75 10.55 3.42
C ALA A 274 -3.69 10.70 4.94
N ILE A 275 -2.85 9.88 5.58
CA ILE A 275 -2.46 10.05 6.97
C ILE A 275 -1.25 10.97 7.02
N ALA A 276 -1.29 11.98 7.88
CA ALA A 276 -0.15 12.80 8.22
C ALA A 276 0.17 12.60 9.71
N VAL A 277 1.40 12.25 10.01
CA VAL A 277 1.90 12.17 11.38
C VAL A 277 2.53 13.49 11.80
N SER A 278 2.63 13.73 13.12
CA SER A 278 3.16 14.97 13.68
C SER A 278 4.58 15.27 13.17
N TYR A 279 4.87 16.52 12.93
CA TYR A 279 6.02 17.12 12.21
C TYR A 279 7.44 16.70 12.62
N THR A 280 7.64 15.87 13.60
CA THR A 280 8.98 15.53 14.08
C THR A 280 9.67 14.40 13.32
N HIS A 281 8.94 13.58 12.56
CA HIS A 281 9.51 12.51 11.75
C HIS A 281 8.65 12.22 10.50
N LEU A 282 8.81 13.02 9.46
CA LEU A 282 8.48 12.59 8.10
C LEU A 282 9.49 11.50 7.69
N ARG A 283 9.26 10.27 8.12
CA ARG A 283 9.90 9.13 7.48
C ARG A 283 9.18 8.89 6.17
N ALA A 284 9.95 8.62 5.11
CA ALA A 284 9.44 8.36 3.77
C ALA A 284 8.48 7.15 3.67
N HIS A 285 8.27 6.43 4.76
CA HIS A 285 7.36 5.29 4.89
C HIS A 285 5.87 5.65 4.91
N GLU A 286 5.51 6.92 5.07
CA GLU A 286 4.14 7.27 5.46
C GLU A 286 3.40 8.19 4.48
N THR A 287 3.97 8.48 3.33
CA THR A 287 3.30 9.30 2.31
C THR A 287 2.97 8.52 1.05
N SER A 288 1.97 7.65 1.11
CA SER A 288 1.20 7.34 -0.08
C SER A 288 0.21 8.49 -0.33
N LEU A 289 0.70 9.60 -0.88
CA LEU A 289 -0.13 10.67 -1.40
C LEU A 289 -0.79 10.16 -2.68
N HIS A 290 -2.02 9.71 -2.57
CA HIS A 290 -2.90 9.51 -3.71
C HIS A 290 -3.46 10.86 -4.14
N LEU A 291 -2.75 11.60 -4.96
CA LEU A 291 -3.26 12.76 -5.70
C LEU A 291 -3.80 12.35 -7.06
#